data_03331540dc6cf45b3a907843fa2f2cac
#
_entry.id   03331540dc6cf45b3a907843fa2f2cac
#
_cell.length_a   1.000
_cell.length_b   1.000
_cell.length_c   1.000
_cell.angle_alpha   90.00
_cell.angle_beta   90.00
_cell.angle_gamma   90.00
#
_symmetry.space_group_name_H-M   'P 1'
#
loop_
_entity.id
_entity.type
_entity.pdbx_description
1 polymer ?
#
loop_
_entity_poly.entity_id
_entity_poly.type
_entity_poly.pdbx_seq_one_letter_code
_entity_poly.pdbx_strand_id
1 'polypeptide(L)'
;ESVCKHVDYKQTCEQSLSGAKNTSDPRELIKLAFTAAVDNIASVIQNSTLLQHAAKDPRTHQALETCKYALNTSIEDLQRSFETVGTFDINKIDDYVADLKTWLSAAGTFQETCLDAFENTTGDTGEQMKKLLKTAGELTSNGLAMVTDISEVLTNFNIQGFKRRLMSSSVEPDFVDAMARKLMAANTASLKPNAVVAQDGSGQFKSIMAAVNTVPKKNNQTFVIFIKAGIYKEYGALPKHVNGIVLVGEGPTKTKITGNKNFVDGVGTFQTPTLCKSHYNFICLASVGISLQMETGIAFY
;
A
#
# COMPACT_ATOMS: atom_id res chain seq x y z
N GLU A 1 30.96 -2.42 -5.43
CA GLU A 1 31.42 -1.19 -4.72
C GLU A 1 30.73 0.09 -5.25
N SER A 2 30.53 0.29 -6.57
CA SER A 2 29.95 1.52 -7.11
C SER A 2 28.47 1.74 -6.74
N VAL A 3 27.67 0.67 -6.68
CA VAL A 3 26.22 0.73 -6.40
C VAL A 3 25.92 1.12 -4.93
N CYS A 4 26.80 0.77 -4.01
CA CYS A 4 26.67 1.14 -2.60
C CYS A 4 27.29 2.51 -2.23
N LYS A 5 27.68 3.31 -3.24
CA LYS A 5 28.39 4.57 -2.97
C LYS A 5 27.48 5.63 -2.34
N HIS A 6 26.24 5.74 -2.79
CA HIS A 6 25.30 6.78 -2.44
C HIS A 6 24.16 6.32 -1.52
N VAL A 7 24.27 5.11 -0.95
CA VAL A 7 23.27 4.60 -0.01
C VAL A 7 23.60 5.00 1.42
N ASP A 8 22.57 5.10 2.26
CA ASP A 8 22.74 5.50 3.68
C ASP A 8 23.44 4.41 4.49
N TYR A 9 23.16 3.14 4.20
CA TYR A 9 23.66 1.97 4.95
C TYR A 9 24.67 1.16 4.12
N LYS A 10 25.84 1.73 3.91
CA LYS A 10 26.89 1.14 3.04
C LYS A 10 27.29 -0.26 3.43
N GLN A 11 27.54 -0.50 4.72
CA GLN A 11 27.97 -1.81 5.21
C GLN A 11 26.90 -2.88 4.93
N THR A 12 25.64 -2.60 5.21
CA THR A 12 24.51 -3.49 4.94
C THR A 12 24.34 -3.75 3.44
N CYS A 13 24.55 -2.72 2.59
CA CYS A 13 24.55 -2.84 1.15
C CYS A 13 25.65 -3.79 0.66
N GLU A 14 26.88 -3.56 1.08
CA GLU A 14 28.04 -4.40 0.69
C GLU A 14 27.88 -5.84 1.14
N GLN A 15 27.36 -6.07 2.35
CA GLN A 15 27.06 -7.41 2.85
C GLN A 15 25.99 -8.11 2.01
N SER A 16 24.89 -7.42 1.67
CA SER A 16 23.81 -7.99 0.88
C SER A 16 24.23 -8.36 -0.55
N LEU A 17 25.22 -7.66 -1.10
CA LEU A 17 25.77 -7.88 -2.44
C LEU A 17 27.02 -8.77 -2.45
N SER A 18 27.50 -9.23 -1.30
CA SER A 18 28.73 -10.04 -1.21
C SER A 18 28.64 -11.38 -1.97
N GLY A 19 27.42 -11.90 -2.16
CA GLY A 19 27.13 -13.09 -2.97
C GLY A 19 27.03 -12.85 -4.49
N ALA A 20 27.12 -11.58 -4.94
CA ALA A 20 27.04 -11.22 -6.35
C ALA A 20 28.33 -11.66 -7.08
N LYS A 21 28.29 -12.82 -7.74
CA LYS A 21 29.42 -13.33 -8.51
C LYS A 21 29.56 -12.51 -9.81
N ASN A 22 30.54 -11.59 -9.82
CA ASN A 22 31.04 -10.90 -11.03
C ASN A 22 29.97 -10.27 -11.96
N THR A 23 28.84 -9.84 -11.45
CA THR A 23 27.91 -9.06 -12.25
C THR A 23 28.18 -7.57 -12.09
N SER A 24 28.28 -6.86 -13.19
CA SER A 24 28.31 -5.39 -13.26
C SER A 24 26.97 -4.83 -13.74
N ASP A 25 25.96 -5.66 -14.00
CA ASP A 25 24.63 -5.22 -14.39
C ASP A 25 23.90 -4.63 -13.17
N PRO A 26 23.59 -3.30 -13.17
CA PRO A 26 22.91 -2.68 -12.07
C PRO A 26 21.56 -3.32 -11.73
N ARG A 27 20.85 -3.88 -12.73
CA ARG A 27 19.57 -4.54 -12.55
C ARG A 27 19.70 -5.80 -11.70
N GLU A 28 20.72 -6.60 -11.94
CA GLU A 28 20.97 -7.82 -11.15
C GLU A 28 21.38 -7.47 -9.71
N LEU A 29 22.16 -6.40 -9.52
CA LEU A 29 22.54 -5.92 -8.18
C LEU A 29 21.32 -5.42 -7.39
N ILE A 30 20.41 -4.69 -8.02
CA ILE A 30 19.14 -4.24 -7.40
C ILE A 30 18.27 -5.43 -7.04
N LYS A 31 18.14 -6.42 -7.92
CA LYS A 31 17.40 -7.65 -7.63
C LYS A 31 17.94 -8.39 -6.42
N LEU A 32 19.26 -8.49 -6.30
CA LEU A 32 19.92 -9.11 -5.15
C LEU A 32 19.60 -8.34 -3.85
N ALA A 33 19.65 -7.01 -3.88
CA ALA A 33 19.29 -6.18 -2.73
C ALA A 33 17.83 -6.39 -2.32
N PHE A 34 16.91 -6.48 -3.26
CA PHE A 34 15.48 -6.76 -2.99
C PHE A 34 15.27 -8.17 -2.44
N THR A 35 15.95 -9.16 -3.00
CA THR A 35 15.90 -10.54 -2.48
C THR A 35 16.38 -10.58 -1.03
N ALA A 36 17.50 -9.93 -0.71
CA ALA A 36 18.01 -9.86 0.65
C ALA A 36 17.02 -9.19 1.60
N ALA A 37 16.32 -8.13 1.17
CA ALA A 37 15.29 -7.47 1.97
C ALA A 37 14.10 -8.41 2.23
N VAL A 38 13.59 -9.09 1.19
CA VAL A 38 12.49 -10.07 1.30
C VAL A 38 12.85 -11.20 2.25
N ASP A 39 14.02 -11.80 2.11
CA ASP A 39 14.49 -12.91 2.94
C ASP A 39 14.63 -12.48 4.41
N ASN A 40 15.13 -11.27 4.64
CA ASN A 40 15.26 -10.72 5.99
C ASN A 40 13.89 -10.49 6.63
N ILE A 41 12.94 -9.89 5.92
CA ILE A 41 11.57 -9.68 6.42
C ILE A 41 10.87 -11.03 6.68
N ALA A 42 11.02 -12.01 5.80
CA ALA A 42 10.47 -13.35 6.00
C ALA A 42 11.01 -14.01 7.28
N SER A 43 12.31 -13.85 7.56
CA SER A 43 12.91 -14.29 8.81
C SER A 43 12.31 -13.59 10.04
N VAL A 44 12.06 -12.28 9.94
CA VAL A 44 11.41 -11.51 11.02
C VAL A 44 9.99 -12.02 11.29
N ILE A 45 9.22 -12.33 10.24
CA ILE A 45 7.86 -12.88 10.37
C ILE A 45 7.91 -14.22 11.14
N GLN A 46 8.84 -15.09 10.81
CA GLN A 46 9.01 -16.38 11.53
C GLN A 46 9.31 -16.14 13.02
N ASN A 47 10.23 -15.23 13.32
CA ASN A 47 10.56 -14.88 14.71
C ASN A 47 9.36 -14.21 15.41
N SER A 48 8.58 -13.37 14.73
CA SER A 48 7.39 -12.74 15.32
C SER A 48 6.32 -13.77 15.70
N THR A 49 6.18 -14.85 14.94
CA THR A 49 5.26 -15.94 15.26
C THR A 49 5.67 -16.65 16.57
N LEU A 50 6.96 -16.82 16.82
CA LEU A 50 7.47 -17.36 18.10
C LEU A 50 7.18 -16.39 19.25
N LEU A 51 7.36 -15.08 19.04
CA LEU A 51 7.04 -14.06 20.04
C LEU A 51 5.54 -14.00 20.34
N GLN A 52 4.69 -14.21 19.36
CA GLN A 52 3.23 -14.21 19.50
C GLN A 52 2.76 -15.30 20.46
N HIS A 53 3.35 -16.50 20.40
CA HIS A 53 3.03 -17.58 21.34
C HIS A 53 3.44 -17.24 22.80
N ALA A 54 4.42 -16.38 22.95
CA ALA A 54 4.90 -15.93 24.27
C ALA A 54 4.14 -14.70 24.81
N ALA A 55 3.45 -13.94 23.94
CA ALA A 55 2.76 -12.72 24.32
C ALA A 55 1.54 -13.01 25.22
N LYS A 56 1.60 -12.55 26.46
CA LYS A 56 0.50 -12.67 27.44
C LYS A 56 -0.42 -11.43 27.44
N ASP A 57 0.09 -10.30 27.00
CA ASP A 57 -0.64 -9.04 26.94
C ASP A 57 -1.45 -8.95 25.65
N PRO A 58 -2.78 -8.67 25.72
CA PRO A 58 -3.63 -8.57 24.54
C PRO A 58 -3.19 -7.49 23.53
N ARG A 59 -2.64 -6.36 23.99
CA ARG A 59 -2.12 -5.29 23.11
C ARG A 59 -0.88 -5.75 22.37
N THR A 60 0.03 -6.42 23.05
CA THR A 60 1.22 -7.01 22.43
C THR A 60 0.85 -8.08 21.40
N HIS A 61 -0.15 -8.91 21.68
CA HIS A 61 -0.68 -9.87 20.73
C HIS A 61 -1.25 -9.18 19.47
N GLN A 62 -2.04 -8.13 19.66
CA GLN A 62 -2.60 -7.34 18.55
C GLN A 62 -1.51 -6.64 17.72
N ALA A 63 -0.47 -6.12 18.38
CA ALA A 63 0.68 -5.52 17.72
C ALA A 63 1.41 -6.54 16.82
N LEU A 64 1.61 -7.76 17.30
CA LEU A 64 2.22 -8.85 16.53
C LEU A 64 1.38 -9.25 15.32
N GLU A 65 0.05 -9.29 15.42
CA GLU A 65 -0.84 -9.54 14.28
C GLU A 65 -0.76 -8.41 13.25
N THR A 66 -0.73 -7.16 13.71
CA THR A 66 -0.54 -5.99 12.83
C THR A 66 0.81 -6.07 12.12
N CYS A 67 1.88 -6.40 12.86
CA CYS A 67 3.21 -6.61 12.31
C CYS A 67 3.22 -7.69 11.22
N LYS A 68 2.67 -8.85 11.51
CA LYS A 68 2.59 -9.96 10.56
C LYS A 68 1.89 -9.54 9.26
N TYR A 69 0.78 -8.81 9.39
CA TYR A 69 0.06 -8.28 8.22
C TYR A 69 0.91 -7.26 7.44
N ALA A 70 1.48 -6.28 8.11
CA ALA A 70 2.28 -5.21 7.53
C ALA A 70 3.53 -5.76 6.81
N LEU A 71 4.25 -6.69 7.46
CA LEU A 71 5.45 -7.29 6.90
C LEU A 71 5.16 -8.20 5.69
N ASN A 72 4.06 -8.95 5.70
CA ASN A 72 3.65 -9.71 4.51
C ASN A 72 3.32 -8.76 3.34
N THR A 73 2.68 -7.63 3.61
CA THR A 73 2.40 -6.61 2.57
C THR A 73 3.69 -5.97 2.07
N SER A 74 4.66 -5.68 2.95
CA SER A 74 5.99 -5.22 2.57
C SER A 74 6.71 -6.20 1.63
N ILE A 75 6.64 -7.50 1.90
CA ILE A 75 7.19 -8.54 0.99
C ILE A 75 6.51 -8.48 -0.39
N GLU A 76 5.20 -8.38 -0.45
CA GLU A 76 4.46 -8.30 -1.71
C GLU A 76 4.88 -7.09 -2.55
N ASP A 77 5.09 -5.93 -1.91
CA ASP A 77 5.54 -4.71 -2.60
C ASP A 77 7.00 -4.82 -3.08
N LEU A 78 7.88 -5.40 -2.29
CA LEU A 78 9.27 -5.70 -2.69
C LEU A 78 9.33 -6.71 -3.85
N GLN A 79 8.54 -7.77 -3.81
CA GLN A 79 8.47 -8.77 -4.88
C GLN A 79 7.96 -8.15 -6.19
N ARG A 80 6.97 -7.27 -6.12
CA ARG A 80 6.48 -6.53 -7.26
C ARG A 80 7.55 -5.63 -7.86
N SER A 81 8.29 -4.91 -7.00
CA SER A 81 9.44 -4.12 -7.42
C SER A 81 10.47 -4.98 -8.16
N PHE A 82 10.77 -6.16 -7.63
CA PHE A 82 11.68 -7.12 -8.24
C PHE A 82 11.21 -7.59 -9.63
N GLU A 83 9.95 -7.96 -9.79
CA GLU A 83 9.38 -8.39 -11.06
C GLU A 83 9.46 -7.29 -12.11
N THR A 84 9.17 -6.05 -11.73
CA THR A 84 9.21 -4.88 -12.62
C THR A 84 10.62 -4.58 -13.12
N VAL A 85 11.65 -4.70 -12.27
CA VAL A 85 13.05 -4.57 -12.68
C VAL A 85 13.43 -5.61 -13.75
N GLY A 86 12.81 -6.79 -13.74
CA GLY A 86 13.05 -7.86 -14.72
C GLY A 86 12.49 -7.62 -16.12
N THR A 87 11.44 -6.79 -16.24
CA THR A 87 10.68 -6.56 -17.49
C THR A 87 10.91 -5.18 -18.12
N PHE A 88 12.02 -4.58 -17.82
CA PHE A 88 12.35 -3.19 -18.09
C PHE A 88 12.34 -2.82 -19.59
N ASP A 89 11.48 -1.86 -19.96
CA ASP A 89 11.46 -1.19 -21.27
C ASP A 89 12.01 0.24 -21.12
N ILE A 90 13.10 0.55 -21.77
CA ILE A 90 13.79 1.85 -21.71
C ILE A 90 12.86 3.02 -22.08
N ASN A 91 11.86 2.79 -22.93
CA ASN A 91 10.91 3.83 -23.35
C ASN A 91 9.89 4.22 -22.27
N LYS A 92 9.76 3.40 -21.22
CA LYS A 92 8.84 3.60 -20.09
C LYS A 92 9.57 3.72 -18.76
N ILE A 93 10.84 4.11 -18.80
CA ILE A 93 11.70 4.11 -17.62
C ILE A 93 11.18 5.00 -16.50
N ASP A 94 10.60 6.15 -16.83
CA ASP A 94 10.05 7.10 -15.85
C ASP A 94 8.91 6.50 -15.05
N ASP A 95 8.00 5.81 -15.75
CA ASP A 95 6.84 5.16 -15.14
C ASP A 95 7.34 4.04 -14.20
N TYR A 96 8.31 3.24 -14.66
CA TYR A 96 8.89 2.15 -13.84
C TYR A 96 9.64 2.67 -12.61
N VAL A 97 10.42 3.74 -12.74
CA VAL A 97 11.13 4.33 -11.60
C VAL A 97 10.15 4.91 -10.60
N ALA A 98 9.07 5.56 -11.05
CA ALA A 98 8.03 6.09 -10.19
C ALA A 98 7.32 4.97 -9.43
N ASP A 99 6.95 3.88 -10.11
CA ASP A 99 6.34 2.70 -9.51
C ASP A 99 7.27 2.04 -8.48
N LEU A 100 8.55 1.83 -8.84
CA LEU A 100 9.56 1.25 -7.94
C LEU A 100 9.73 2.08 -6.66
N LYS A 101 9.85 3.42 -6.80
CA LYS A 101 9.94 4.32 -5.64
C LYS A 101 8.70 4.23 -4.77
N THR A 102 7.52 4.17 -5.38
CA THR A 102 6.25 4.05 -4.66
C THR A 102 6.17 2.75 -3.85
N TRP A 103 6.49 1.61 -4.46
CA TRP A 103 6.41 0.31 -3.77
C TRP A 103 7.49 0.16 -2.69
N LEU A 104 8.71 0.63 -2.94
CA LEU A 104 9.77 0.61 -1.94
C LEU A 104 9.45 1.52 -0.73
N SER A 105 8.90 2.71 -1.00
CA SER A 105 8.44 3.60 0.07
C SER A 105 7.28 2.97 0.86
N ALA A 106 6.35 2.29 0.18
CA ALA A 106 5.27 1.56 0.83
C ALA A 106 5.82 0.41 1.70
N ALA A 107 6.79 -0.36 1.19
CA ALA A 107 7.42 -1.44 1.95
C ALA A 107 8.09 -0.92 3.24
N GLY A 108 8.80 0.21 3.17
CA GLY A 108 9.36 0.88 4.34
C GLY A 108 8.28 1.33 5.32
N THR A 109 7.23 1.96 4.82
CA THR A 109 6.09 2.41 5.66
C THR A 109 5.42 1.25 6.39
N PHE A 110 5.28 0.08 5.77
CA PHE A 110 4.74 -1.11 6.44
C PHE A 110 5.66 -1.64 7.55
N GLN A 111 6.98 -1.52 7.38
CA GLN A 111 7.92 -1.86 8.43
C GLN A 111 7.79 -0.92 9.64
N GLU A 112 7.68 0.38 9.40
CA GLU A 112 7.40 1.36 10.47
C GLU A 112 6.03 1.12 11.12
N THR A 113 4.98 0.83 10.36
CA THR A 113 3.65 0.47 10.88
C THR A 113 3.71 -0.73 11.83
N CYS A 114 4.58 -1.70 11.54
CA CYS A 114 4.83 -2.82 12.45
C CYS A 114 5.42 -2.34 13.78
N LEU A 115 6.41 -1.44 13.75
CA LEU A 115 7.04 -0.90 14.97
C LEU A 115 6.08 -0.02 15.77
N ASP A 116 5.34 0.84 15.12
CA ASP A 116 4.34 1.73 15.75
C ASP A 116 3.23 0.94 16.46
N ALA A 117 2.92 -0.27 15.97
CA ALA A 117 1.92 -1.12 16.61
C ALA A 117 2.28 -1.50 18.05
N PHE A 118 3.57 -1.45 18.42
CA PHE A 118 4.05 -1.74 19.79
C PHE A 118 4.00 -0.52 20.72
N GLU A 119 3.56 0.63 20.23
CA GLU A 119 3.40 1.80 21.08
C GLU A 119 2.44 1.49 22.24
N ASN A 120 2.86 1.83 23.46
CA ASN A 120 2.12 1.56 24.70
C ASN A 120 1.83 0.05 24.99
N THR A 121 2.60 -0.87 24.40
CA THR A 121 2.63 -2.26 24.84
C THR A 121 3.54 -2.42 26.06
N THR A 122 3.32 -3.49 26.82
CA THR A 122 4.16 -3.83 27.99
C THR A 122 5.25 -4.83 27.62
N GLY A 123 6.35 -4.79 28.37
CA GLY A 123 7.48 -5.70 28.15
C GLY A 123 8.45 -5.23 27.06
N ASP A 124 9.30 -6.12 26.58
CA ASP A 124 10.41 -5.84 25.67
C ASP A 124 10.18 -6.32 24.21
N THR A 125 8.98 -6.82 23.92
CA THR A 125 8.65 -7.39 22.60
C THR A 125 8.83 -6.37 21.48
N GLY A 126 8.45 -5.10 21.70
CA GLY A 126 8.63 -4.01 20.74
C GLY A 126 10.13 -3.75 20.45
N GLU A 127 10.95 -3.72 21.48
CA GLU A 127 12.40 -3.54 21.32
C GLU A 127 13.05 -4.75 20.62
N GLN A 128 12.59 -5.96 20.88
CA GLN A 128 13.03 -7.14 20.14
C GLN A 128 12.65 -7.05 18.67
N MET A 129 11.42 -6.66 18.38
CA MET A 129 10.94 -6.49 16.99
C MET A 129 11.74 -5.40 16.25
N LYS A 130 12.04 -4.28 16.92
CA LYS A 130 12.88 -3.22 16.38
C LYS A 130 14.29 -3.72 16.00
N LYS A 131 14.89 -4.55 16.84
CA LYS A 131 16.19 -5.16 16.54
C LYS A 131 16.12 -6.11 15.35
N LEU A 132 15.05 -6.91 15.24
CA LEU A 132 14.85 -7.84 14.15
C LEU A 132 14.63 -7.10 12.83
N LEU A 133 13.87 -5.99 12.81
CA LEU A 133 13.55 -5.22 11.61
C LEU A 133 14.66 -4.26 11.15
N LYS A 134 15.67 -4.00 11.99
CA LYS A 134 16.73 -3.04 11.67
C LYS A 134 17.36 -3.31 10.29
N THR A 135 17.81 -4.54 10.05
CA THR A 135 18.47 -4.90 8.78
C THR A 135 17.49 -4.82 7.60
N ALA A 136 16.23 -5.23 7.78
CA ALA A 136 15.20 -5.12 6.74
C ALA A 136 14.96 -3.66 6.33
N GLY A 137 14.87 -2.75 7.30
CA GLY A 137 14.72 -1.31 7.07
C GLY A 137 15.92 -0.72 6.31
N GLU A 138 17.13 -1.06 6.73
CA GLU A 138 18.36 -0.64 6.05
C GLU A 138 18.43 -1.13 4.60
N LEU A 139 18.04 -2.38 4.35
CA LEU A 139 18.02 -2.96 2.99
C LEU A 139 16.95 -2.29 2.11
N THR A 140 15.77 -2.01 2.65
CA THR A 140 14.69 -1.33 1.91
C THR A 140 15.07 0.12 1.58
N SER A 141 15.67 0.85 2.53
CA SER A 141 16.22 2.20 2.30
C SER A 141 17.30 2.21 1.23
N ASN A 142 18.24 1.27 1.31
CA ASN A 142 19.29 1.13 0.29
C ASN A 142 18.71 0.83 -1.10
N GLY A 143 17.68 -0.02 -1.19
CA GLY A 143 16.99 -0.31 -2.44
C GLY A 143 16.36 0.95 -3.05
N LEU A 144 15.72 1.79 -2.22
CA LEU A 144 15.13 3.06 -2.65
C LEU A 144 16.20 4.05 -3.14
N ALA A 145 17.33 4.16 -2.43
CA ALA A 145 18.46 4.99 -2.83
C ALA A 145 19.04 4.53 -4.18
N MET A 146 19.25 3.23 -4.37
CA MET A 146 19.76 2.67 -5.64
C MET A 146 18.83 2.99 -6.82
N VAL A 147 17.51 2.88 -6.64
CA VAL A 147 16.53 3.21 -7.69
C VAL A 147 16.56 4.72 -7.98
N THR A 148 16.79 5.56 -6.98
CA THR A 148 16.89 7.01 -7.14
C THR A 148 18.14 7.39 -7.92
N ASP A 149 19.28 6.81 -7.61
CA ASP A 149 20.56 7.05 -8.32
C ASP A 149 20.48 6.65 -9.79
N ILE A 150 19.86 5.53 -10.10
CA ILE A 150 19.64 5.12 -11.50
C ILE A 150 18.81 6.15 -12.26
N SER A 151 17.76 6.66 -11.64
CA SER A 151 16.94 7.73 -12.23
C SER A 151 17.77 8.98 -12.57
N GLU A 152 18.65 9.40 -11.67
CA GLU A 152 19.53 10.55 -11.89
C GLU A 152 20.58 10.30 -13.00
N VAL A 153 21.18 9.11 -12.99
CA VAL A 153 22.14 8.70 -14.02
C VAL A 153 21.49 8.71 -15.39
N LEU A 154 20.30 8.15 -15.52
CA LEU A 154 19.56 8.10 -16.78
C LEU A 154 19.12 9.48 -17.26
N THR A 155 18.76 10.37 -16.33
CA THR A 155 18.42 11.76 -16.65
C THR A 155 19.64 12.53 -17.18
N ASN A 156 20.84 12.29 -16.64
CA ASN A 156 22.08 12.93 -17.03
C ASN A 156 22.62 12.43 -18.38
N PHE A 157 22.33 11.19 -18.80
CA PHE A 157 22.73 10.66 -20.11
C PHE A 157 21.97 11.27 -21.30
N ASN A 158 21.10 12.26 -21.09
CA ASN A 158 20.44 13.04 -22.14
C ASN A 158 19.73 12.19 -23.21
N ILE A 159 19.13 11.08 -22.82
CA ILE A 159 18.31 10.24 -23.70
C ILE A 159 17.17 11.11 -24.19
N GLN A 160 17.14 11.40 -25.51
CA GLN A 160 16.11 12.24 -26.12
C GLN A 160 14.71 11.66 -25.81
N GLY A 161 13.95 12.36 -25.02
CA GLY A 161 12.63 11.95 -24.54
C GLY A 161 12.43 12.24 -23.05
N PHE A 162 13.48 12.19 -22.26
CA PHE A 162 13.44 12.36 -20.81
C PHE A 162 13.12 13.80 -20.37
N LYS A 163 13.56 14.82 -21.12
CA LYS A 163 13.38 16.25 -20.75
C LYS A 163 11.96 16.80 -20.94
N ARG A 164 11.07 16.12 -21.66
CA ARG A 164 9.77 16.70 -22.00
C ARG A 164 8.69 16.55 -20.94
N ARG A 165 8.79 15.58 -20.04
CA ARG A 165 7.75 15.31 -19.03
C ARG A 165 7.93 16.05 -17.70
N LEU A 166 9.14 16.40 -17.32
CA LEU A 166 9.43 17.13 -16.05
C LEU A 166 8.94 18.60 -16.03
N MET A 167 8.51 19.16 -17.17
CA MET A 167 8.02 20.53 -17.25
C MET A 167 6.50 20.67 -17.43
N SER A 168 5.75 19.58 -17.39
CA SER A 168 4.28 19.61 -17.47
C SER A 168 3.66 19.41 -16.08
N SER A 169 3.84 20.40 -15.22
CA SER A 169 3.24 20.44 -13.87
C SER A 169 1.76 20.82 -13.83
N SER A 170 1.03 20.67 -14.93
CA SER A 170 -0.40 21.00 -15.03
C SER A 170 -1.25 19.90 -15.64
N VAL A 171 -0.75 18.69 -15.71
CA VAL A 171 -1.58 17.55 -16.11
C VAL A 171 -2.16 16.95 -14.84
N GLU A 172 -3.49 17.05 -14.68
CA GLU A 172 -4.19 16.21 -13.70
C GLU A 172 -3.73 14.76 -13.89
N PRO A 173 -3.47 14.03 -12.79
CA PRO A 173 -2.94 12.69 -12.87
C PRO A 173 -3.80 11.81 -13.76
N ASP A 174 -3.18 11.14 -14.73
CA ASP A 174 -3.84 10.31 -15.76
C ASP A 174 -4.45 9.01 -15.18
N PHE A 175 -4.30 8.81 -13.84
CA PHE A 175 -4.85 7.66 -13.14
C PHE A 175 -6.36 7.70 -12.92
N VAL A 176 -6.98 8.87 -13.06
CA VAL A 176 -8.44 8.95 -13.06
C VAL A 176 -8.90 8.53 -14.45
N ASP A 177 -9.23 7.26 -14.60
CA ASP A 177 -9.83 6.67 -15.78
C ASP A 177 -10.90 7.63 -16.35
N ALA A 178 -10.95 7.75 -17.67
CA ALA A 178 -11.97 8.54 -18.37
C ALA A 178 -13.41 8.20 -17.92
N MET A 179 -13.62 6.97 -17.45
CA MET A 179 -14.86 6.50 -16.84
C MET A 179 -15.09 7.13 -15.46
N ALA A 180 -14.07 7.19 -14.60
CA ALA A 180 -14.17 7.84 -13.29
C ALA A 180 -14.39 9.35 -13.45
N ARG A 181 -13.72 10.02 -14.39
CA ARG A 181 -14.00 11.44 -14.76
C ARG A 181 -15.43 11.65 -15.26
N LYS A 182 -15.95 10.72 -16.05
CA LYS A 182 -17.34 10.73 -16.52
C LYS A 182 -18.33 10.51 -15.40
N LEU A 183 -17.99 9.66 -14.42
CA LEU A 183 -18.76 9.43 -13.22
C LEU A 183 -18.74 10.65 -12.29
N MET A 184 -17.60 11.37 -12.20
CA MET A 184 -17.49 12.64 -11.47
C MET A 184 -18.36 13.75 -12.06
N ALA A 185 -18.48 13.80 -13.39
CA ALA A 185 -19.27 14.79 -14.11
C ALA A 185 -20.74 14.38 -14.27
N ALA A 186 -21.08 13.11 -14.07
CA ALA A 186 -22.43 12.60 -14.28
C ALA A 186 -23.31 12.83 -13.04
N ASN A 187 -24.53 13.27 -13.27
CA ASN A 187 -25.55 13.24 -12.24
C ASN A 187 -25.74 11.79 -11.76
N THR A 188 -25.61 11.56 -10.44
CA THR A 188 -25.70 10.22 -9.81
C THR A 188 -26.96 9.44 -10.22
N ALA A 189 -28.00 10.13 -10.65
CA ALA A 189 -29.25 9.55 -11.17
C ALA A 189 -29.10 8.77 -12.49
N SER A 190 -28.00 8.97 -13.23
CA SER A 190 -27.76 8.30 -14.53
C SER A 190 -26.87 7.05 -14.43
N LEU A 191 -26.33 6.75 -13.25
CA LEU A 191 -25.47 5.61 -13.01
C LEU A 191 -26.29 4.32 -12.90
N LYS A 192 -25.94 3.31 -13.69
CA LYS A 192 -26.43 1.95 -13.50
C LYS A 192 -25.53 1.22 -12.49
N PRO A 193 -25.91 1.12 -11.22
CA PRO A 193 -25.08 0.43 -10.23
C PRO A 193 -25.08 -1.07 -10.49
N ASN A 194 -23.91 -1.70 -10.25
CA ASN A 194 -23.78 -3.15 -10.23
C ASN A 194 -24.37 -3.76 -8.94
N ALA A 195 -24.33 -2.99 -7.85
CA ALA A 195 -24.90 -3.37 -6.57
C ALA A 195 -25.52 -2.15 -5.86
N VAL A 196 -26.60 -2.37 -5.12
CA VAL A 196 -27.27 -1.34 -4.31
C VAL A 196 -27.29 -1.77 -2.85
N VAL A 197 -26.75 -0.92 -1.98
CA VAL A 197 -26.74 -1.09 -0.53
C VAL A 197 -27.80 -0.18 0.08
N ALA A 198 -28.71 -0.76 0.88
CA ALA A 198 -29.74 -0.01 1.60
C ALA A 198 -30.10 -0.71 2.91
N GLN A 199 -30.02 0.01 4.02
CA GLN A 199 -30.33 -0.54 5.36
C GLN A 199 -31.80 -0.92 5.54
N ASP A 200 -32.68 -0.19 4.85
CA ASP A 200 -34.14 -0.41 4.86
C ASP A 200 -34.59 -1.68 4.08
N GLY A 201 -33.63 -2.34 3.42
CA GLY A 201 -33.91 -3.54 2.61
C GLY A 201 -34.39 -3.24 1.19
N SER A 202 -34.44 -1.99 0.77
CA SER A 202 -34.78 -1.60 -0.63
C SER A 202 -33.63 -1.83 -1.62
N GLY A 203 -32.46 -2.26 -1.15
CA GLY A 203 -31.30 -2.66 -1.95
C GLY A 203 -31.06 -4.17 -1.93
N GLN A 204 -30.09 -4.61 -2.73
CA GLN A 204 -29.68 -6.02 -2.75
C GLN A 204 -28.90 -6.42 -1.49
N PHE A 205 -28.25 -5.44 -0.87
CA PHE A 205 -27.39 -5.64 0.32
C PHE A 205 -27.76 -4.65 1.41
N LYS A 206 -27.61 -5.08 2.67
CA LYS A 206 -27.82 -4.20 3.85
C LYS A 206 -26.52 -3.62 4.37
N SER A 207 -25.36 -4.16 3.95
CA SER A 207 -24.04 -3.67 4.34
C SER A 207 -23.14 -3.44 3.13
N ILE A 208 -22.21 -2.49 3.26
CA ILE A 208 -21.25 -2.11 2.22
C ILE A 208 -20.30 -3.29 1.96
N MET A 209 -19.78 -3.91 3.03
CA MET A 209 -18.86 -5.03 2.89
C MET A 209 -19.50 -6.26 2.25
N ALA A 210 -20.81 -6.49 2.45
CA ALA A 210 -21.52 -7.55 1.75
C ALA A 210 -21.56 -7.32 0.23
N ALA A 211 -21.77 -6.08 -0.21
CA ALA A 211 -21.70 -5.70 -1.63
C ALA A 211 -20.27 -5.81 -2.18
N VAL A 212 -19.28 -5.32 -1.45
CA VAL A 212 -17.86 -5.42 -1.84
C VAL A 212 -17.41 -6.86 -2.06
N ASN A 213 -17.85 -7.79 -1.23
CA ASN A 213 -17.51 -9.21 -1.35
C ASN A 213 -18.06 -9.89 -2.61
N THR A 214 -18.99 -9.25 -3.31
CA THR A 214 -19.52 -9.75 -4.59
C THR A 214 -18.71 -9.31 -5.80
N VAL A 215 -17.77 -8.39 -5.63
CA VAL A 215 -16.93 -7.88 -6.71
C VAL A 215 -16.01 -9.00 -7.22
N PRO A 216 -15.95 -9.24 -8.54
CA PRO A 216 -15.08 -10.27 -9.10
C PRO A 216 -13.60 -10.01 -8.80
N LYS A 217 -12.84 -11.06 -8.40
CA LYS A 217 -11.42 -10.95 -8.00
C LYS A 217 -10.48 -10.43 -9.10
N LYS A 218 -10.82 -10.60 -10.37
CA LYS A 218 -10.06 -10.08 -11.52
C LYS A 218 -10.99 -9.16 -12.32
N ASN A 219 -11.35 -8.04 -11.71
CA ASN A 219 -12.26 -7.10 -12.34
C ASN A 219 -11.48 -6.17 -13.29
N ASN A 220 -11.76 -6.29 -14.59
CA ASN A 220 -11.21 -5.40 -15.63
C ASN A 220 -12.18 -4.26 -16.00
N GLN A 221 -13.32 -4.18 -15.32
CA GLN A 221 -14.33 -3.15 -15.52
C GLN A 221 -14.66 -2.46 -14.21
N THR A 222 -15.09 -1.20 -14.28
CA THR A 222 -15.53 -0.46 -13.10
C THR A 222 -16.78 -1.11 -12.51
N PHE A 223 -16.72 -1.42 -11.21
CA PHE A 223 -17.84 -1.98 -10.44
C PHE A 223 -18.42 -0.89 -9.54
N VAL A 224 -19.62 -0.44 -9.84
CA VAL A 224 -20.30 0.65 -9.12
C VAL A 224 -21.20 0.09 -8.04
N ILE A 225 -20.94 0.48 -6.79
CA ILE A 225 -21.78 0.16 -5.63
C ILE A 225 -22.48 1.46 -5.20
N PHE A 226 -23.79 1.50 -5.36
CA PHE A 226 -24.60 2.63 -4.92
C PHE A 226 -25.08 2.39 -3.48
N ILE A 227 -24.83 3.38 -2.61
CA ILE A 227 -25.12 3.31 -1.18
C ILE A 227 -26.19 4.36 -0.87
N LYS A 228 -27.40 3.91 -0.57
CA LYS A 228 -28.53 4.79 -0.21
C LYS A 228 -28.26 5.56 1.08
N ALA A 229 -29.06 6.59 1.30
CA ALA A 229 -29.00 7.38 2.53
C ALA A 229 -29.08 6.47 3.78
N GLY A 230 -28.23 6.75 4.77
CA GLY A 230 -28.16 5.97 6.00
C GLY A 230 -26.84 6.18 6.74
N ILE A 231 -26.78 5.68 7.97
CA ILE A 231 -25.59 5.69 8.81
C ILE A 231 -25.07 4.26 8.91
N TYR A 232 -23.99 3.97 8.16
CA TYR A 232 -23.39 2.65 8.09
C TYR A 232 -22.24 2.55 9.10
N LYS A 233 -22.49 1.85 10.22
CA LYS A 233 -21.48 1.54 11.23
C LYS A 233 -20.78 0.25 10.84
N GLU A 234 -19.79 0.35 9.98
CA GLU A 234 -19.08 -0.81 9.44
C GLU A 234 -17.57 -0.63 9.56
N TYR A 235 -16.89 -1.75 9.73
CA TYR A 235 -15.43 -1.84 9.69
C TYR A 235 -15.06 -2.91 8.68
N GLY A 236 -14.24 -2.56 7.71
CA GLY A 236 -13.86 -3.53 6.70
C GLY A 236 -12.64 -3.10 5.88
N ALA A 237 -11.93 -4.11 5.39
CA ALA A 237 -10.86 -3.92 4.44
C ALA A 237 -11.30 -4.40 3.06
N LEU A 238 -11.12 -3.55 2.06
CA LEU A 238 -11.34 -3.92 0.67
C LEU A 238 -10.30 -4.97 0.26
N PRO A 239 -10.70 -6.06 -0.41
CA PRO A 239 -9.79 -7.12 -0.79
C PRO A 239 -8.65 -6.61 -1.69
N LYS A 240 -7.42 -7.07 -1.46
CA LYS A 240 -6.20 -6.63 -2.17
C LYS A 240 -6.30 -6.74 -3.70
N HIS A 241 -6.93 -7.78 -4.20
CA HIS A 241 -7.01 -8.11 -5.63
C HIS A 241 -8.27 -7.59 -6.33
N VAL A 242 -9.02 -6.73 -5.66
CA VAL A 242 -10.20 -6.11 -6.25
C VAL A 242 -9.86 -4.67 -6.63
N ASN A 243 -9.91 -4.39 -7.94
CA ASN A 243 -9.66 -3.07 -8.50
C ASN A 243 -10.93 -2.51 -9.14
N GLY A 244 -10.92 -1.21 -9.45
CA GLY A 244 -12.02 -0.57 -10.17
C GLY A 244 -13.34 -0.54 -9.40
N ILE A 245 -13.33 -0.48 -8.06
CA ILE A 245 -14.54 -0.27 -7.26
C ILE A 245 -14.83 1.22 -7.18
N VAL A 246 -16.08 1.59 -7.43
CA VAL A 246 -16.59 2.94 -7.20
C VAL A 246 -17.74 2.86 -6.20
N LEU A 247 -17.60 3.55 -5.08
CA LEU A 247 -18.63 3.69 -4.06
C LEU A 247 -19.33 5.04 -4.25
N VAL A 248 -20.65 5.03 -4.45
CA VAL A 248 -21.45 6.23 -4.70
C VAL A 248 -22.51 6.35 -3.62
N GLY A 249 -22.51 7.45 -2.88
CA GLY A 249 -23.55 7.76 -1.90
C GLY A 249 -24.59 8.74 -2.45
N GLU A 250 -25.68 8.93 -1.73
CA GLU A 250 -26.72 9.96 -2.08
C GLU A 250 -26.32 11.39 -1.68
N GLY A 251 -25.13 11.56 -1.12
CA GLY A 251 -24.56 12.85 -0.77
C GLY A 251 -23.89 12.85 0.61
N PRO A 252 -23.02 13.84 0.88
CA PRO A 252 -22.14 13.86 2.05
C PRO A 252 -22.88 13.96 3.40
N THR A 253 -24.11 14.47 3.39
CA THR A 253 -24.96 14.56 4.60
C THR A 253 -25.94 13.40 4.73
N LYS A 254 -26.20 12.66 3.65
CA LYS A 254 -27.19 11.60 3.59
C LYS A 254 -26.60 10.21 3.81
N THR A 255 -25.47 9.91 3.16
CA THR A 255 -24.79 8.62 3.30
C THR A 255 -23.54 8.79 4.14
N LYS A 256 -23.51 8.19 5.32
CA LYS A 256 -22.38 8.29 6.25
C LYS A 256 -21.83 6.91 6.58
N ILE A 257 -20.53 6.72 6.41
CA ILE A 257 -19.81 5.55 6.93
C ILE A 257 -19.11 6.01 8.21
N THR A 258 -19.36 5.34 9.33
CA THR A 258 -18.88 5.77 10.64
C THR A 258 -18.49 4.62 11.53
N GLY A 259 -17.68 4.91 12.53
CA GLY A 259 -17.26 3.99 13.58
C GLY A 259 -16.75 4.77 14.80
N ASN A 260 -16.56 4.06 15.90
CA ASN A 260 -16.12 4.63 17.17
C ASN A 260 -14.93 3.87 17.78
N LYS A 261 -14.30 2.95 17.03
CA LYS A 261 -13.07 2.31 17.50
C LYS A 261 -11.97 3.35 17.64
N ASN A 262 -11.26 3.32 18.73
CA ASN A 262 -10.16 4.23 18.99
C ASN A 262 -9.07 3.54 19.84
N PHE A 263 -7.89 4.16 19.87
CA PHE A 263 -6.74 3.62 20.58
C PHE A 263 -6.93 3.61 22.10
N VAL A 264 -7.64 4.58 22.65
CA VAL A 264 -7.88 4.68 24.11
C VAL A 264 -8.70 3.50 24.62
N ASP A 265 -9.66 3.01 23.80
CA ASP A 265 -10.48 1.85 24.11
C ASP A 265 -9.73 0.50 23.89
N GLY A 266 -8.43 0.55 23.61
CA GLY A 266 -7.59 -0.63 23.47
C GLY A 266 -7.51 -1.21 22.05
N VAL A 267 -8.05 -0.52 21.05
CA VAL A 267 -7.95 -0.95 19.65
C VAL A 267 -6.75 -0.28 19.00
N GLY A 268 -5.80 -1.07 18.48
CA GLY A 268 -4.64 -0.53 17.77
C GLY A 268 -5.01 0.39 16.63
N THR A 269 -4.25 1.46 16.43
CA THR A 269 -4.52 2.52 15.44
C THR A 269 -4.81 1.94 14.04
N PHE A 270 -4.09 0.89 13.68
CA PHE A 270 -4.27 0.18 12.40
C PHE A 270 -5.66 -0.43 12.22
N GLN A 271 -6.38 -0.76 13.28
CA GLN A 271 -7.71 -1.40 13.25
C GLN A 271 -8.86 -0.44 13.55
N THR A 272 -8.56 0.85 13.77
CA THR A 272 -9.59 1.87 14.03
C THR A 272 -10.34 2.36 12.80
N PRO A 273 -9.75 2.36 11.58
CA PRO A 273 -10.44 2.88 10.41
C PRO A 273 -11.70 2.11 10.04
N THR A 274 -12.72 2.82 9.58
CA THR A 274 -14.01 2.22 9.18
C THR A 274 -13.92 1.47 7.86
N LEU A 275 -13.17 2.01 6.90
CA LEU A 275 -12.97 1.39 5.60
C LEU A 275 -11.53 1.57 5.15
N CYS A 276 -10.86 0.48 4.83
CA CYS A 276 -9.49 0.45 4.36
C CYS A 276 -9.35 -0.20 2.99
N LYS A 277 -8.44 0.30 2.17
CA LYS A 277 -7.85 -0.46 1.08
C LYS A 277 -6.39 -0.73 1.36
N SER A 278 -6.03 -1.98 1.36
CA SER A 278 -4.68 -2.48 1.59
C SER A 278 -4.04 -2.81 0.24
N HIS A 279 -3.72 -1.79 -0.57
CA HIS A 279 -2.93 -1.98 -1.79
C HIS A 279 -2.45 -0.65 -2.35
N TYR A 280 -1.17 -0.51 -2.70
CA TYR A 280 -0.49 0.66 -3.31
C TYR A 280 -0.46 1.96 -2.50
N ASN A 281 -1.51 2.31 -1.82
CA ASN A 281 -1.57 3.40 -0.87
C ASN A 281 -2.47 2.94 0.26
N PHE A 282 -1.93 2.88 1.46
CA PHE A 282 -2.67 2.55 2.66
C PHE A 282 -3.65 3.68 2.95
N ILE A 283 -4.86 3.56 2.42
CA ILE A 283 -5.89 4.56 2.59
C ILE A 283 -6.94 3.98 3.51
N CYS A 284 -6.95 4.49 4.73
CA CYS A 284 -7.94 4.15 5.73
C CYS A 284 -8.74 5.39 6.11
N LEU A 285 -10.05 5.24 6.13
CA LEU A 285 -10.98 6.30 6.48
C LEU A 285 -11.45 6.13 7.92
N ALA A 286 -11.15 7.09 8.79
CA ALA A 286 -11.49 7.03 10.20
C ALA A 286 -12.96 7.39 10.49
N SER A 287 -13.55 8.32 9.75
CA SER A 287 -15.00 8.64 9.77
C SER A 287 -15.25 9.62 8.63
N VAL A 288 -16.19 9.34 7.72
CA VAL A 288 -16.35 10.16 6.52
C VAL A 288 -17.83 10.37 6.21
N GLY A 289 -18.22 11.63 6.09
CA GLY A 289 -19.23 12.03 5.12
C GLY A 289 -18.57 11.89 3.75
N ILE A 290 -19.14 11.11 2.84
CA ILE A 290 -18.51 10.71 1.60
C ILE A 290 -18.26 11.93 0.71
N SER A 291 -17.03 12.43 0.71
CA SER A 291 -16.50 13.35 -0.29
C SER A 291 -14.97 13.27 -0.25
N LEU A 292 -14.39 12.18 -0.75
CA LEU A 292 -12.96 12.08 -0.93
C LEU A 292 -12.63 11.32 -2.21
N GLN A 293 -11.96 12.04 -3.08
CA GLN A 293 -11.34 11.54 -4.29
C GLN A 293 -10.00 10.89 -3.93
N MET A 294 -9.75 9.66 -4.36
CA MET A 294 -8.52 8.95 -4.05
C MET A 294 -7.88 8.29 -5.27
N GLU A 295 -6.57 8.40 -5.32
CA GLU A 295 -5.68 8.09 -6.45
C GLU A 295 -5.51 6.61 -6.81
N THR A 296 -6.29 5.67 -6.30
CA THR A 296 -6.01 4.23 -6.44
C THR A 296 -7.16 3.38 -6.97
N GLY A 297 -7.96 3.91 -7.87
CA GLY A 297 -9.05 3.15 -8.50
C GLY A 297 -10.24 2.88 -7.59
N ILE A 298 -10.40 3.63 -6.50
CA ILE A 298 -11.62 3.73 -5.69
C ILE A 298 -12.03 5.20 -5.68
N ALA A 299 -13.23 5.48 -6.18
CA ALA A 299 -13.83 6.79 -6.09
C ALA A 299 -14.98 6.76 -5.09
N PHE A 300 -15.06 7.77 -4.23
CA PHE A 300 -16.17 8.03 -3.33
C PHE A 300 -16.88 9.30 -3.79
N TYR A 301 -18.19 9.26 -3.91
CA TYR A 301 -19.03 10.38 -4.31
C TYR A 301 -20.19 10.60 -3.34
#